data_9cb8e971d1c2c0efe8e371a99b1e70b3
#
_entry.id   9cb8e971d1c2c0efe8e371a99b1e70b3
#
_cell.length_a   1.000
_cell.length_b   1.000
_cell.length_c   1.000
_cell.angle_alpha   90.00
_cell.angle_beta   90.00
_cell.angle_gamma   90.00
#
_symmetry.space_group_name_H-M   'P 1'
#
loop_
_entity.id
_entity.type
_entity.pdbx_description
1 polymer ?
#
loop_
_entity_poly.entity_id
_entity_poly.type
_entity_poly.pdbx_seq_one_letter_code
_entity_poly.pdbx_strand_id
1 'polypeptide(L)'
;MKILAIRGKNLASLAGDFEVDFTVEPLKNAGIFAITGSTGSGKSTLLDALCLALFDSTPRMTKARESKVELADVRNKTIAQSDSRSVLRRGTAEGYAEVDFIALTGETYRSTWTACRAGGKPSGILRSVGFRLMNLSKNTEEQGTRKELLAKVSKLIGLSFEQFNRSVLLAQGDFAVDDAALHLAVKVQRIRDISDSVRFFVGVGDQQGVLVQLALCKAQLRKNAAVVQLVP
;
A
#
# COMPACT_ATOMS: atom_id res chain seq x y z
N MET A 1 -0.58 10.47 11.28
CA MET A 1 -0.26 9.03 11.05
C MET A 1 1.17 8.89 10.53
N LYS A 2 1.94 7.90 10.98
CA LYS A 2 3.28 7.58 10.46
C LYS A 2 3.35 6.06 10.22
N ILE A 3 3.73 5.62 9.02
CA ILE A 3 3.98 4.20 8.73
C ILE A 3 5.34 3.83 9.30
N LEU A 4 5.43 2.70 9.97
CA LEU A 4 6.66 2.17 10.56
C LEU A 4 7.24 1.00 9.77
N ALA A 5 6.37 0.11 9.25
CA ALA A 5 6.79 -1.01 8.42
C ALA A 5 5.67 -1.46 7.49
N ILE A 6 6.05 -2.01 6.35
CA ILE A 6 5.16 -2.72 5.42
C ILE A 6 5.74 -4.12 5.24
N ARG A 7 4.93 -5.14 5.49
CA ARG A 7 5.29 -6.55 5.29
C ARG A 7 4.25 -7.23 4.42
N GLY A 8 4.65 -8.29 3.78
CA GLY A 8 3.71 -9.11 3.05
C GLY A 8 4.33 -10.42 2.55
N LYS A 9 3.45 -11.27 2.02
CA LYS A 9 3.82 -12.58 1.47
C LYS A 9 2.93 -12.90 0.29
N ASN A 10 3.52 -13.34 -0.80
CA ASN A 10 2.82 -13.89 -1.94
C ASN A 10 1.72 -12.97 -2.50
N LEU A 11 2.04 -11.73 -2.79
CA LEU A 11 1.12 -10.75 -3.37
C LEU A 11 1.53 -10.41 -4.82
N ALA A 12 0.64 -10.58 -5.75
CA ALA A 12 0.80 -10.28 -7.19
C ALA A 12 2.19 -10.71 -7.73
N SER A 13 3.08 -9.77 -8.05
CA SER A 13 4.42 -10.04 -8.57
C SER A 13 5.44 -10.45 -7.49
N LEU A 14 5.20 -10.12 -6.22
CA LEU A 14 6.11 -10.43 -5.11
C LEU A 14 5.88 -11.86 -4.59
N ALA A 15 6.88 -12.71 -4.74
CA ALA A 15 6.88 -14.08 -4.24
C ALA A 15 7.60 -14.14 -2.89
N GLY A 16 7.11 -15.03 -1.99
CA GLY A 16 7.70 -15.16 -0.65
C GLY A 16 7.43 -13.96 0.25
N ASP A 17 8.14 -13.90 1.36
CA ASP A 17 8.03 -12.83 2.32
C ASP A 17 8.84 -11.60 1.88
N PHE A 18 8.32 -10.41 2.13
CA PHE A 18 9.01 -9.14 1.93
C PHE A 18 8.71 -8.18 3.07
N GLU A 19 9.67 -7.30 3.34
CA GLU A 19 9.55 -6.27 4.36
C GLU A 19 10.24 -4.97 3.94
N VAL A 20 9.60 -3.85 4.27
CA VAL A 20 10.20 -2.52 4.24
C VAL A 20 10.02 -1.90 5.62
N ASP A 21 11.11 -1.73 6.33
CA ASP A 21 11.14 -1.13 7.67
C ASP A 21 11.59 0.33 7.58
N PHE A 22 10.70 1.25 7.97
CA PHE A 22 10.95 2.69 7.96
C PHE A 22 11.53 3.20 9.30
N THR A 23 11.79 2.30 10.25
CA THR A 23 12.38 2.66 11.55
C THR A 23 13.90 2.55 11.55
N VAL A 24 14.49 1.97 10.51
CA VAL A 24 15.94 1.78 10.34
C VAL A 24 16.52 2.72 9.29
N GLU A 25 17.82 3.00 9.39
CA GLU A 25 18.53 3.78 8.37
C GLU A 25 18.63 3.00 7.04
N PRO A 26 18.56 3.66 5.89
CA PRO A 26 18.51 5.12 5.68
C PRO A 26 17.09 5.73 5.73
N LEU A 27 16.03 4.94 5.95
CA LEU A 27 14.64 5.38 5.85
C LEU A 27 14.15 6.14 7.08
N LYS A 28 14.71 5.85 8.25
CA LYS A 28 14.28 6.40 9.55
C LYS A 28 14.20 7.92 9.57
N ASN A 29 15.21 8.57 9.01
CA ASN A 29 15.35 10.01 9.00
C ASN A 29 15.01 10.63 7.63
N ALA A 30 14.55 9.82 6.67
CA ALA A 30 14.14 10.30 5.37
C ALA A 30 12.80 11.03 5.47
N GLY A 31 12.79 12.32 5.13
CA GLY A 31 11.54 13.08 5.01
C GLY A 31 10.71 12.65 3.80
N ILE A 32 11.38 12.24 2.73
CA ILE A 32 10.81 11.72 1.49
C ILE A 32 11.67 10.54 1.03
N PHE A 33 11.03 9.49 0.54
CA PHE A 33 11.73 8.39 -0.13
C PHE A 33 11.01 8.03 -1.43
N ALA A 34 11.75 7.46 -2.35
CA ALA A 34 11.24 6.95 -3.61
C ALA A 34 11.42 5.43 -3.67
N ILE A 35 10.40 4.74 -4.18
CA ILE A 35 10.48 3.31 -4.50
C ILE A 35 10.84 3.19 -5.97
N THR A 36 12.03 2.67 -6.28
CA THR A 36 12.55 2.51 -7.63
C THR A 36 12.79 1.03 -7.96
N GLY A 37 12.86 0.71 -9.21
CA GLY A 37 13.13 -0.65 -9.71
C GLY A 37 12.65 -0.82 -11.15
N SER A 38 13.04 -1.90 -11.82
CA SER A 38 12.61 -2.23 -13.17
C SER A 38 11.09 -2.45 -13.26
N THR A 39 10.54 -2.40 -14.47
CA THR A 39 9.14 -2.75 -14.70
C THR A 39 8.90 -4.21 -14.28
N GLY A 40 7.83 -4.45 -13.51
CA GLY A 40 7.54 -5.78 -12.96
C GLY A 40 8.19 -6.11 -11.61
N SER A 41 9.10 -5.28 -11.08
CA SER A 41 9.81 -5.53 -9.80
C SER A 41 8.93 -5.49 -8.54
N GLY A 42 7.62 -5.23 -8.66
CA GLY A 42 6.72 -5.24 -7.51
C GLY A 42 6.46 -3.90 -6.83
N LYS A 43 6.96 -2.77 -7.39
CA LYS A 43 6.70 -1.43 -6.82
C LYS A 43 5.23 -1.16 -6.51
N SER A 44 4.37 -1.39 -7.50
CA SER A 44 2.91 -1.23 -7.31
C SER A 44 2.32 -2.27 -6.36
N THR A 45 2.91 -3.46 -6.28
CA THR A 45 2.47 -4.51 -5.35
C THR A 45 2.78 -4.14 -3.90
N LEU A 46 3.88 -3.43 -3.64
CA LEU A 46 4.16 -2.91 -2.31
C LEU A 46 3.12 -1.88 -1.86
N LEU A 47 2.66 -1.02 -2.80
CA LEU A 47 1.56 -0.09 -2.53
C LEU A 47 0.22 -0.80 -2.35
N ASP A 48 -0.04 -1.83 -3.15
CA ASP A 48 -1.22 -2.66 -2.97
C ASP A 48 -1.22 -3.31 -1.58
N ALA A 49 -0.06 -3.81 -1.09
CA ALA A 49 0.07 -4.39 0.24
C ALA A 49 -0.29 -3.37 1.33
N LEU A 50 0.22 -2.14 1.23
CA LEU A 50 -0.12 -1.04 2.12
C LEU A 50 -1.63 -0.78 2.14
N CYS A 51 -2.24 -0.66 0.97
CA CYS A 51 -3.68 -0.39 0.83
C CYS A 51 -4.55 -1.56 1.31
N LEU A 52 -4.17 -2.80 1.04
CA LEU A 52 -4.88 -3.99 1.51
C LEU A 52 -4.88 -4.06 3.04
N ALA A 53 -3.72 -3.87 3.67
CA ALA A 53 -3.60 -3.91 5.12
C ALA A 53 -4.39 -2.81 5.81
N LEU A 54 -4.54 -1.62 5.21
CA LEU A 54 -5.24 -0.50 5.83
C LEU A 54 -6.73 -0.42 5.46
N PHE A 55 -7.10 -0.83 4.23
CA PHE A 55 -8.43 -0.55 3.67
C PHE A 55 -9.10 -1.74 2.98
N ASP A 56 -8.45 -2.91 2.91
CA ASP A 56 -8.94 -4.07 2.13
C ASP A 56 -9.32 -3.70 0.69
N SER A 57 -8.63 -2.74 0.11
CA SER A 57 -8.85 -2.24 -1.24
C SER A 57 -7.54 -1.72 -1.83
N THR A 58 -7.47 -1.63 -3.16
CA THR A 58 -6.31 -1.05 -3.85
C THR A 58 -6.76 -0.08 -4.95
N PRO A 59 -5.89 0.85 -5.41
CA PRO A 59 -6.21 1.75 -6.52
C PRO A 59 -6.63 1.00 -7.80
N ARG A 60 -6.05 -0.16 -8.06
CA ARG A 60 -6.39 -1.00 -9.22
C ARG A 60 -7.81 -1.53 -9.14
N MET A 61 -8.30 -1.87 -7.95
CA MET A 61 -9.66 -2.38 -7.76
C MET A 61 -10.71 -1.31 -8.02
N THR A 62 -10.42 -0.06 -7.71
CA THR A 62 -11.34 1.04 -8.03
C THR A 62 -11.56 1.14 -9.53
N LYS A 63 -10.50 1.11 -10.33
CA LYS A 63 -10.60 1.09 -11.81
C LYS A 63 -11.26 -0.20 -12.32
N ALA A 64 -10.98 -1.35 -11.71
CA ALA A 64 -11.56 -2.63 -12.12
C ALA A 64 -13.07 -2.79 -11.81
N ARG A 65 -13.60 -2.03 -10.85
CA ARG A 65 -15.06 -2.01 -10.58
C ARG A 65 -15.86 -1.49 -11.75
N GLU A 66 -15.31 -0.56 -12.51
CA GLU A 66 -15.97 0.01 -13.70
C GLU A 66 -15.95 -0.97 -14.88
N SER A 67 -14.87 -1.72 -15.04
CA SER A 67 -14.66 -2.64 -16.18
C SER A 67 -15.33 -4.01 -16.02
N LYS A 68 -15.76 -4.38 -14.81
CA LYS A 68 -16.37 -5.69 -14.48
C LYS A 68 -15.61 -6.91 -15.00
N VAL A 69 -14.28 -6.82 -15.07
CA VAL A 69 -13.42 -7.89 -15.56
C VAL A 69 -13.36 -9.02 -14.54
N GLU A 70 -13.56 -10.25 -15.01
CA GLU A 70 -13.36 -11.47 -14.25
C GLU A 70 -12.03 -12.13 -14.61
N LEU A 71 -11.32 -12.61 -13.61
CA LEU A 71 -10.08 -13.34 -13.74
C LEU A 71 -10.34 -14.83 -13.54
N ALA A 72 -9.73 -15.66 -14.36
CA ALA A 72 -9.78 -17.11 -14.17
C ALA A 72 -9.12 -17.51 -12.84
N ASP A 73 -9.79 -18.34 -12.07
CA ASP A 73 -9.30 -18.95 -10.85
C ASP A 73 -9.29 -20.48 -10.96
N VAL A 74 -8.91 -21.19 -9.91
CA VAL A 74 -8.85 -22.66 -9.88
C VAL A 74 -10.22 -23.31 -10.08
N ARG A 75 -10.23 -24.53 -10.60
CA ARG A 75 -11.45 -25.35 -10.79
C ARG A 75 -12.51 -24.68 -11.66
N ASN A 76 -12.10 -24.01 -12.74
CA ASN A 76 -12.98 -23.29 -13.66
C ASN A 76 -13.87 -22.23 -12.99
N LYS A 77 -13.45 -21.70 -11.82
CA LYS A 77 -14.11 -20.56 -11.20
C LYS A 77 -13.46 -19.27 -11.68
N THR A 78 -14.22 -18.18 -11.55
CA THR A 78 -13.73 -16.82 -11.77
C THR A 78 -13.76 -16.02 -10.48
N ILE A 79 -12.97 -14.98 -10.44
CA ILE A 79 -12.94 -13.97 -9.38
C ILE A 79 -12.96 -12.59 -10.02
N ALA A 80 -13.77 -11.68 -9.51
CA ALA A 80 -13.76 -10.32 -10.00
C ALA A 80 -12.38 -9.68 -9.76
N GLN A 81 -11.86 -8.97 -10.73
CA GLN A 81 -10.60 -8.23 -10.60
C GLN A 81 -10.67 -7.18 -9.48
N SER A 82 -11.87 -6.70 -9.15
CA SER A 82 -12.14 -5.78 -8.04
C SER A 82 -12.20 -6.44 -6.66
N ASP A 83 -12.11 -7.77 -6.57
CA ASP A 83 -12.06 -8.49 -5.30
C ASP A 83 -10.63 -8.46 -4.74
N SER A 84 -10.48 -8.10 -3.46
CA SER A 84 -9.16 -7.98 -2.82
C SER A 84 -8.35 -9.28 -2.84
N ARG A 85 -9.01 -10.42 -2.86
CA ARG A 85 -8.37 -11.75 -2.97
C ARG A 85 -7.69 -11.98 -4.33
N SER A 86 -8.03 -11.21 -5.36
CA SER A 86 -7.40 -11.29 -6.69
C SER A 86 -5.90 -10.92 -6.65
N VAL A 87 -5.47 -10.22 -5.60
CA VAL A 87 -4.06 -9.85 -5.38
C VAL A 87 -3.22 -11.02 -4.88
N LEU A 88 -3.84 -12.09 -4.34
CA LEU A 88 -3.08 -13.30 -3.96
C LEU A 88 -2.33 -13.84 -5.18
N ARG A 89 -1.02 -14.04 -5.01
CA ARG A 89 -0.16 -14.55 -6.07
C ARG A 89 -0.68 -15.89 -6.61
N ARG A 90 -0.74 -16.02 -7.93
CA ARG A 90 -1.15 -17.28 -8.59
C ARG A 90 -0.19 -18.41 -8.22
N GLY A 91 -0.73 -19.60 -8.01
CA GLY A 91 0.07 -20.77 -7.63
C GLY A 91 0.45 -20.82 -6.15
N THR A 92 -0.05 -19.90 -5.30
CA THR A 92 0.19 -19.94 -3.86
C THR A 92 -1.08 -20.28 -3.09
N ALA A 93 -0.91 -20.86 -1.89
CA ALA A 93 -2.01 -21.26 -1.02
C ALA A 93 -2.47 -20.12 -0.10
N GLU A 94 -1.57 -19.21 0.24
CA GLU A 94 -1.81 -18.12 1.18
C GLU A 94 -0.95 -16.90 0.86
N GLY A 95 -1.39 -15.75 1.31
CA GLY A 95 -0.66 -14.50 1.30
C GLY A 95 -1.21 -13.54 2.33
N TYR A 96 -0.39 -12.58 2.73
CA TYR A 96 -0.79 -11.53 3.65
C TYR A 96 -0.18 -10.19 3.29
N ALA A 97 -0.81 -9.14 3.78
CA ALA A 97 -0.29 -7.78 3.83
C ALA A 97 -0.40 -7.26 5.27
N GLU A 98 0.64 -6.67 5.78
CA GLU A 98 0.72 -6.18 7.15
C GLU A 98 1.38 -4.82 7.20
N VAL A 99 0.84 -3.92 8.02
CA VAL A 99 1.37 -2.56 8.19
C VAL A 99 1.40 -2.19 9.66
N ASP A 100 2.57 -1.77 10.13
CA ASP A 100 2.73 -1.11 11.42
C ASP A 100 2.66 0.40 11.24
N PHE A 101 1.85 1.07 12.05
CA PHE A 101 1.68 2.52 11.96
C PHE A 101 1.40 3.17 13.30
N ILE A 102 1.81 4.43 13.44
CA ILE A 102 1.42 5.30 14.55
C ILE A 102 0.13 6.00 14.14
N ALA A 103 -0.92 5.81 14.94
CA ALA A 103 -2.22 6.45 14.75
C ALA A 103 -2.18 7.95 15.11
N LEU A 104 -3.25 8.68 14.82
CA LEU A 104 -3.40 10.09 15.25
C LEU A 104 -3.39 10.24 16.78
N THR A 105 -3.76 9.18 17.50
CA THR A 105 -3.71 9.12 18.97
C THR A 105 -2.29 8.99 19.54
N GLY A 106 -1.27 8.78 18.69
CA GLY A 106 0.11 8.51 19.10
C GLY A 106 0.40 7.05 19.45
N GLU A 107 -0.62 6.18 19.53
CA GLU A 107 -0.45 4.75 19.77
C GLU A 107 -0.03 4.02 18.49
N THR A 108 0.72 2.93 18.65
CA THR A 108 1.17 2.09 17.54
C THR A 108 0.22 0.92 17.33
N TYR A 109 -0.17 0.71 16.08
CA TYR A 109 -1.05 -0.38 15.67
C TYR A 109 -0.41 -1.21 14.57
N ARG A 110 -0.82 -2.48 14.52
CA ARG A 110 -0.57 -3.41 13.41
C ARG A 110 -1.88 -3.81 12.78
N SER A 111 -2.02 -3.58 11.50
CA SER A 111 -3.16 -4.05 10.70
C SER A 111 -2.70 -5.14 9.74
N THR A 112 -3.41 -6.28 9.74
CA THR A 112 -3.04 -7.45 8.93
C THR A 112 -4.23 -7.91 8.10
N TRP A 113 -4.05 -7.94 6.79
CA TRP A 113 -4.95 -8.53 5.81
C TRP A 113 -4.42 -9.89 5.37
N THR A 114 -5.29 -10.91 5.27
CA THR A 114 -4.88 -12.25 4.84
C THR A 114 -5.83 -12.82 3.81
N ALA A 115 -5.29 -13.50 2.81
CA ALA A 115 -6.03 -14.32 1.86
C ALA A 115 -5.47 -15.74 1.86
N CYS A 116 -6.36 -16.72 1.88
CA CYS A 116 -5.95 -18.13 1.86
C CYS A 116 -6.88 -18.98 1.02
N ARG A 117 -6.37 -20.13 0.58
CA ARG A 117 -7.12 -21.15 -0.15
C ARG A 117 -7.48 -22.33 0.74
N ALA A 118 -8.58 -22.97 0.44
CA ALA A 118 -9.06 -24.11 1.19
C ALA A 118 -8.03 -25.26 1.21
N GLY A 119 -7.86 -25.84 2.39
CA GLY A 119 -6.93 -26.93 2.63
C GLY A 119 -5.45 -26.56 2.55
N GLY A 120 -5.08 -25.26 2.55
CA GLY A 120 -3.69 -24.84 2.44
C GLY A 120 -3.03 -25.26 1.13
N LYS A 121 -3.81 -25.43 0.05
CA LYS A 121 -3.32 -25.89 -1.27
C LYS A 121 -3.55 -24.84 -2.34
N PRO A 122 -2.60 -24.62 -3.27
CA PRO A 122 -2.77 -23.70 -4.38
C PRO A 122 -4.00 -23.99 -5.26
N SER A 123 -4.42 -25.25 -5.35
CA SER A 123 -5.64 -25.69 -6.06
C SER A 123 -6.92 -25.54 -5.26
N GLY A 124 -6.84 -25.06 -4.01
CA GLY A 124 -8.01 -24.82 -3.15
C GLY A 124 -8.80 -23.57 -3.56
N ILE A 125 -10.10 -23.57 -3.27
CA ILE A 125 -10.98 -22.40 -3.49
C ILE A 125 -10.57 -21.29 -2.54
N LEU A 126 -10.58 -20.04 -2.99
CA LEU A 126 -10.34 -18.86 -2.14
C LEU A 126 -11.37 -18.78 -1.01
N ARG A 127 -10.89 -18.58 0.21
CA ARG A 127 -11.71 -18.34 1.39
C ARG A 127 -12.02 -16.83 1.54
N SER A 128 -12.87 -16.51 2.49
CA SER A 128 -13.09 -15.12 2.90
C SER A 128 -11.78 -14.50 3.42
N VAL A 129 -11.63 -13.20 3.19
CA VAL A 129 -10.51 -12.42 3.71
C VAL A 129 -10.52 -12.43 5.24
N GLY A 130 -9.35 -12.68 5.83
CA GLY A 130 -9.10 -12.42 7.25
C GLY A 130 -8.59 -10.99 7.43
N PHE A 131 -9.04 -10.33 8.49
CA PHE A 131 -8.57 -8.99 8.84
C PHE A 131 -8.40 -8.90 10.36
N ARG A 132 -7.24 -8.41 10.81
CA ARG A 132 -6.90 -8.26 12.23
C ARG A 132 -6.31 -6.88 12.48
N LEU A 133 -6.60 -6.33 13.63
CA LEU A 133 -6.04 -5.07 14.11
C LEU A 133 -5.52 -5.27 15.53
N MET A 134 -4.24 -5.02 15.73
CA MET A 134 -3.58 -5.15 17.03
C MET A 134 -3.06 -3.79 17.49
N ASN A 135 -3.37 -3.40 18.72
CA ASN A 135 -2.74 -2.28 19.36
C ASN A 135 -1.41 -2.75 19.97
N LEU A 136 -0.29 -2.38 19.32
CA LEU A 136 1.04 -2.80 19.77
C LEU A 136 1.48 -2.07 21.04
N SER A 137 1.01 -0.83 21.27
CA SER A 137 1.33 -0.08 22.47
C SER A 137 0.72 -0.71 23.73
N LYS A 138 -0.45 -1.35 23.60
CA LYS A 138 -1.16 -2.01 24.71
C LYS A 138 -1.05 -3.53 24.67
N ASN A 139 -0.47 -4.08 23.62
CA ASN A 139 -0.42 -5.51 23.33
C ASN A 139 -1.82 -6.18 23.37
N THR A 140 -2.82 -5.54 22.76
CA THR A 140 -4.21 -6.01 22.75
C THR A 140 -4.73 -6.13 21.32
N GLU A 141 -5.45 -7.21 21.03
CA GLU A 141 -6.13 -7.39 19.76
C GLU A 141 -7.53 -6.75 19.81
N GLU A 142 -7.81 -5.94 18.80
CA GLU A 142 -9.10 -5.29 18.64
C GLU A 142 -10.15 -6.30 18.16
N GLN A 143 -11.26 -6.35 18.86
CA GLN A 143 -12.35 -7.25 18.53
C GLN A 143 -13.36 -6.56 17.61
N GLY A 144 -13.98 -7.34 16.74
CA GLY A 144 -15.02 -6.85 15.83
C GLY A 144 -15.05 -7.59 14.50
N THR A 145 -16.07 -7.30 13.73
CA THR A 145 -16.18 -7.76 12.33
C THR A 145 -15.16 -7.04 11.45
N ARG A 146 -14.82 -7.62 10.30
CA ARG A 146 -13.94 -6.99 9.31
C ARG A 146 -14.36 -5.54 9.00
N LYS A 147 -15.66 -5.29 8.85
CA LYS A 147 -16.19 -3.95 8.55
C LYS A 147 -15.92 -2.95 9.68
N GLU A 148 -16.12 -3.38 10.92
CA GLU A 148 -15.87 -2.55 12.11
C GLU A 148 -14.38 -2.25 12.28
N LEU A 149 -13.52 -3.25 12.08
CA LEU A 149 -12.07 -3.09 12.16
C LEU A 149 -11.55 -2.13 11.08
N LEU A 150 -12.02 -2.24 9.83
CA LEU A 150 -11.69 -1.31 8.75
C LEU A 150 -12.16 0.12 9.05
N ALA A 151 -13.36 0.28 9.59
CA ALA A 151 -13.86 1.59 10.03
C ALA A 151 -13.00 2.17 11.17
N LYS A 152 -12.54 1.30 12.09
CA LYS A 152 -11.61 1.70 13.16
C LYS A 152 -10.26 2.14 12.62
N VAL A 153 -9.67 1.40 11.68
CA VAL A 153 -8.42 1.76 10.99
C VAL A 153 -8.57 3.14 10.33
N SER A 154 -9.64 3.37 9.59
CA SER A 154 -9.90 4.67 8.95
C SER A 154 -9.97 5.83 9.96
N LYS A 155 -10.58 5.61 11.13
CA LYS A 155 -10.62 6.60 12.22
C LYS A 155 -9.24 6.83 12.84
N LEU A 156 -8.46 5.78 13.08
CA LEU A 156 -7.11 5.86 13.63
C LEU A 156 -6.14 6.58 12.69
N ILE A 157 -6.32 6.43 11.40
CA ILE A 157 -5.55 7.09 10.34
C ILE A 157 -6.04 8.53 10.11
N GLY A 158 -7.35 8.79 10.29
CA GLY A 158 -8.01 10.04 9.99
C GLY A 158 -8.29 10.27 8.50
N LEU A 159 -8.18 9.23 7.68
CA LEU A 159 -8.38 9.28 6.23
C LEU A 159 -9.24 8.12 5.76
N SER A 160 -10.17 8.38 4.84
CA SER A 160 -10.81 7.32 4.06
C SER A 160 -9.84 6.78 2.99
N PHE A 161 -10.16 5.60 2.41
CA PHE A 161 -9.36 5.06 1.30
C PHE A 161 -9.23 6.04 0.13
N GLU A 162 -10.32 6.73 -0.23
CA GLU A 162 -10.31 7.70 -1.33
C GLU A 162 -9.41 8.90 -1.03
N GLN A 163 -9.47 9.43 0.19
CA GLN A 163 -8.62 10.53 0.64
C GLN A 163 -7.15 10.09 0.67
N PHE A 164 -6.88 8.88 1.20
CA PHE A 164 -5.55 8.30 1.23
C PHE A 164 -4.97 8.13 -0.18
N ASN A 165 -5.76 7.55 -1.09
CA ASN A 165 -5.36 7.36 -2.48
C ASN A 165 -5.03 8.68 -3.19
N ARG A 166 -5.84 9.73 -2.97
CA ARG A 166 -5.64 11.04 -3.59
C ARG A 166 -4.50 11.85 -2.98
N SER A 167 -4.24 11.71 -1.68
CA SER A 167 -3.27 12.56 -0.96
C SER A 167 -1.91 11.90 -0.78
N VAL A 168 -1.87 10.59 -0.62
CA VAL A 168 -0.67 9.83 -0.26
C VAL A 168 -0.10 9.05 -1.43
N LEU A 169 -0.97 8.52 -2.31
CA LEU A 169 -0.57 7.73 -3.46
C LEU A 169 -0.71 8.52 -4.75
N LEU A 170 0.36 8.53 -5.54
CA LEU A 170 0.31 8.93 -6.94
C LEU A 170 0.18 7.64 -7.77
N ALA A 171 -1.06 7.21 -8.01
CA ALA A 171 -1.30 6.00 -8.78
C ALA A 171 -0.88 6.20 -10.24
N GLN A 172 -0.30 5.16 -10.84
CA GLN A 172 0.11 5.16 -12.24
C GLN A 172 -1.10 5.47 -13.16
N GLY A 173 -0.93 6.45 -14.05
CA GLY A 173 -1.96 6.88 -15.01
C GLY A 173 -2.91 7.97 -14.52
N ASP A 174 -2.74 8.50 -13.31
CA ASP A 174 -3.49 9.67 -12.83
C ASP A 174 -2.80 11.01 -13.17
N PHE A 175 -1.74 10.95 -13.97
CA PHE A 175 -1.04 12.12 -14.49
C PHE A 175 -1.52 12.41 -15.92
N ALA A 176 -2.31 13.45 -16.11
CA ALA A 176 -2.40 14.11 -17.41
C ALA A 176 -1.10 14.88 -17.65
N VAL A 177 -0.51 14.73 -18.82
CA VAL A 177 0.85 15.20 -19.15
C VAL A 177 1.00 16.72 -19.00
N ASP A 178 -0.08 17.50 -19.14
CA ASP A 178 -0.05 18.95 -19.15
C ASP A 178 -0.16 19.61 -17.76
N ASP A 179 -0.57 18.87 -16.73
CA ASP A 179 -0.79 19.40 -15.36
C ASP A 179 0.10 18.74 -14.29
N ALA A 180 1.01 17.84 -14.67
CA ALA A 180 1.77 17.00 -13.73
C ALA A 180 2.58 17.83 -12.71
N ALA A 181 3.20 18.92 -13.15
CA ALA A 181 4.01 19.80 -12.29
C ALA A 181 3.11 20.57 -11.30
N LEU A 182 1.96 21.08 -11.76
CA LEU A 182 1.00 21.83 -10.93
C LEU A 182 0.29 20.90 -9.93
N HIS A 183 -0.13 19.72 -10.37
CA HIS A 183 -0.71 18.70 -9.48
C HIS A 183 0.28 18.18 -8.45
N LEU A 184 1.53 18.02 -8.81
CA LEU A 184 2.61 17.65 -7.89
C LEU A 184 2.86 18.75 -6.86
N ALA A 185 2.96 20.01 -7.30
CA ALA A 185 3.13 21.15 -6.42
C ALA A 185 1.96 21.33 -5.45
N VAL A 186 0.71 21.16 -5.92
CA VAL A 186 -0.51 21.23 -5.09
C VAL A 186 -0.58 20.04 -4.11
N LYS A 187 -0.20 18.82 -4.51
CA LYS A 187 -0.15 17.66 -3.59
C LYS A 187 0.97 17.79 -2.56
N VAL A 188 2.14 18.30 -2.94
CA VAL A 188 3.22 18.61 -1.98
C VAL A 188 2.81 19.70 -1.01
N GLN A 189 2.10 20.73 -1.45
CA GLN A 189 1.56 21.77 -0.57
C GLN A 189 0.49 21.20 0.37
N ARG A 190 -0.46 20.39 -0.11
CA ARG A 190 -1.44 19.71 0.74
C ARG A 190 -0.81 18.71 1.73
N ILE A 191 0.29 18.04 1.37
CA ILE A 191 1.06 17.21 2.31
C ILE A 191 1.71 18.08 3.39
N ARG A 192 2.14 19.30 3.08
CA ARG A 192 2.59 20.27 4.08
C ARG A 192 1.47 20.72 5.01
N ASP A 193 0.26 20.95 4.47
CA ASP A 193 -0.90 21.44 5.22
C ASP A 193 -1.55 20.34 6.10
N ILE A 194 -1.46 19.06 5.67
CA ILE A 194 -1.86 17.87 6.46
C ILE A 194 -0.78 17.52 7.48
N SER A 195 0.36 18.22 7.39
CA SER A 195 1.44 18.34 8.35
C SER A 195 2.22 17.11 8.76
N ASP A 196 3.14 17.24 9.60
CA ASP A 196 4.09 16.41 10.35
C ASP A 196 3.79 14.90 10.51
N SER A 197 2.63 14.41 10.11
CA SER A 197 2.13 13.06 10.37
C SER A 197 2.15 12.08 9.19
N VAL A 198 2.18 12.54 7.94
CA VAL A 198 2.16 11.63 6.75
C VAL A 198 3.24 12.06 5.76
N ARG A 199 4.37 11.37 5.81
CA ARG A 199 5.52 11.67 4.95
C ARG A 199 5.75 10.55 3.94
N PHE A 200 4.74 10.29 3.10
CA PHE A 200 4.84 9.33 2.02
C PHE A 200 4.75 10.02 0.67
N PHE A 201 5.75 9.87 -0.14
CA PHE A 201 5.70 10.17 -1.55
C PHE A 201 6.13 8.93 -2.34
N VAL A 202 5.22 8.35 -3.10
CA VAL A 202 5.54 7.20 -3.94
C VAL A 202 5.36 7.59 -5.40
N GLY A 203 6.46 7.76 -6.10
CA GLY A 203 6.47 7.86 -7.55
C GLY A 203 6.66 6.46 -8.16
N VAL A 204 5.71 6.01 -8.97
CA VAL A 204 5.87 4.80 -9.79
C VAL A 204 6.17 5.23 -11.21
N GLY A 205 7.43 5.16 -11.63
CA GLY A 205 7.89 5.49 -12.98
C GLY A 205 9.07 4.62 -13.38
N ASP A 206 9.42 4.65 -14.64
CA ASP A 206 10.73 4.20 -15.11
C ASP A 206 11.83 5.08 -14.49
N GLN A 207 13.07 4.64 -14.53
CA GLN A 207 14.18 5.31 -13.83
C GLN A 207 14.33 6.80 -14.18
N GLN A 208 13.95 7.22 -15.37
CA GLN A 208 14.06 8.62 -15.82
C GLN A 208 12.92 9.50 -15.28
N GLY A 209 11.67 9.01 -15.22
CA GLY A 209 10.54 9.76 -14.69
C GLY A 209 10.66 10.04 -13.19
N VAL A 210 11.16 9.08 -12.41
CA VAL A 210 11.40 9.24 -10.97
C VAL A 210 12.53 10.23 -10.69
N LEU A 211 13.59 10.27 -11.50
CA LEU A 211 14.70 11.20 -11.34
C LEU A 211 14.28 12.66 -11.58
N VAL A 212 13.42 12.92 -12.54
CA VAL A 212 12.88 14.27 -12.80
C VAL A 212 12.00 14.74 -11.64
N GLN A 213 11.15 13.86 -11.10
CA GLN A 213 10.29 14.17 -9.95
C GLN A 213 11.08 14.38 -8.65
N LEU A 214 12.14 13.59 -8.43
CA LEU A 214 13.06 13.78 -7.31
C LEU A 214 13.89 15.06 -7.45
N ALA A 215 14.26 15.45 -8.65
CA ALA A 215 15.00 16.71 -8.91
C ALA A 215 14.14 17.93 -8.58
N LEU A 216 12.85 17.92 -8.94
CA LEU A 216 11.90 18.98 -8.59
C LEU A 216 11.63 19.04 -7.08
N CYS A 217 11.50 17.89 -6.41
CA CYS A 217 11.39 17.82 -4.96
C CYS A 217 12.69 18.24 -4.25
N LYS A 218 13.86 17.87 -4.75
CA LYS A 218 15.17 18.29 -4.20
C LYS A 218 15.39 19.79 -4.25
N ALA A 219 14.87 20.48 -5.27
CA ALA A 219 14.96 21.93 -5.35
C ALA A 219 14.17 22.64 -4.24
N GLN A 220 13.09 22.02 -3.74
CA GLN A 220 12.25 22.56 -2.67
C GLN A 220 12.54 21.98 -1.26
N LEU A 221 13.14 20.81 -1.15
CA LEU A 221 13.35 20.07 0.12
C LEU A 221 14.85 19.69 0.27
N ARG A 222 15.71 20.69 0.38
CA ARG A 222 17.14 20.47 0.65
C ARG A 222 17.31 19.80 2.03
N LYS A 223 17.35 18.47 2.12
CA LYS A 223 18.29 17.75 2.99
C LYS A 223 18.05 16.25 3.21
N ASN A 224 16.87 15.64 3.10
CA ASN A 224 16.70 14.23 3.51
C ASN A 224 15.78 13.43 2.57
N ALA A 225 16.30 12.88 1.49
CA ALA A 225 15.59 11.92 0.64
C ALA A 225 16.31 10.56 0.64
N ALA A 226 15.61 9.47 0.90
CA ALA A 226 16.12 8.10 0.78
C ALA A 226 15.44 7.36 -0.39
N VAL A 227 16.15 6.40 -0.96
CA VAL A 227 15.66 5.59 -2.09
C VAL A 227 15.56 4.15 -1.65
N VAL A 228 14.38 3.56 -1.82
CA VAL A 228 14.17 2.11 -1.68
C VAL A 228 14.28 1.50 -3.07
N GLN A 229 15.33 0.72 -3.30
CA GLN A 229 15.51 0.01 -4.55
C GLN A 229 15.03 -1.44 -4.40
N LEU A 230 14.02 -1.80 -5.19
CA LEU A 230 13.59 -3.18 -5.30
C LEU A 230 14.44 -3.88 -6.37
N VAL A 231 15.24 -4.85 -5.95
CA VAL A 231 15.99 -5.75 -6.82
C VAL A 231 15.09 -6.93 -7.16
N PRO A 232 15.06 -7.39 -8.41
CA PRO A 232 14.22 -8.50 -8.87
C PRO A 232 14.65 -9.83 -8.25
#